data_c2d5dc1463f5dba807bdf49aad9b085c
#
_entry.id   c2d5dc1463f5dba807bdf49aad9b085c
#
_cell.length_a   1.000
_cell.length_b   1.000
_cell.length_c   1.000
_cell.angle_alpha   90.00
_cell.angle_beta   90.00
_cell.angle_gamma   90.00
#
_symmetry.space_group_name_H-M   'P 1'
#
loop_
_entity.id
_entity.type
_entity.pdbx_description
1 polymer ?
#
loop_
_entity_poly.entity_id
_entity_poly.type
_entity_poly.pdbx_seq_one_letter_code
_entity_poly.pdbx_strand_id
1 'polypeptide(L)'
;MRSVPPEKANGQDTRLAPICPSFTRWHEIIDDVARGMEADLPIDGIYFDQVAAVPSYPCRNPKHTHLPGGGSYWSDGYRMMMEKINARKPKDSFYFSESNAEAYVKSYDGFLTWVWTMGDDVPAFPAVYAGYIQMLGRYTDGAKRDDDDYFRYHLAEELVFGQQLGWLNAHVIYNEERMQFLEKLVHTRYRYTELFNRGHLLRPPHVETSIPSVTSSGITMRQVVSGVWQMDQPAADGHLKTVLFVVNISKEPADAEIHLFPKEYGISCPNTIHLSLQPMSVEVVEY
;
A
#
# COMPACT_ATOMS: atom_id res chain seq x y z
N MET A 1 -26.33 -20.98 0.49
CA MET A 1 -25.77 -19.61 0.58
C MET A 1 -25.66 -19.23 2.04
N ARG A 2 -24.46 -18.95 2.57
CA ARG A 2 -24.39 -18.21 3.82
C ARG A 2 -24.72 -16.75 3.47
N SER A 3 -25.74 -16.20 4.10
CA SER A 3 -26.00 -14.77 4.00
C SER A 3 -24.84 -14.02 4.62
N VAL A 4 -24.24 -13.11 3.88
CA VAL A 4 -23.35 -12.08 4.45
C VAL A 4 -24.19 -11.32 5.50
N PRO A 5 -23.60 -10.97 6.66
CA PRO A 5 -24.32 -10.17 7.66
C PRO A 5 -24.92 -8.92 6.99
N PRO A 6 -26.11 -8.51 7.37
CA PRO A 6 -26.70 -7.30 6.82
C PRO A 6 -25.84 -6.08 7.19
N GLU A 7 -25.37 -5.35 6.18
CA GLU A 7 -24.82 -4.02 6.37
C GLU A 7 -25.94 -2.99 6.40
N LYS A 8 -25.80 -1.94 7.20
CA LYS A 8 -26.79 -0.87 7.25
C LYS A 8 -26.43 0.22 6.24
N ALA A 9 -27.19 0.32 5.17
CA ALA A 9 -27.15 1.47 4.28
C ALA A 9 -28.39 2.34 4.52
N ASN A 10 -28.20 3.62 4.80
CA ASN A 10 -29.30 4.57 5.08
C ASN A 10 -30.26 4.12 6.20
N GLY A 11 -29.75 3.42 7.21
CA GLY A 11 -30.56 2.91 8.33
C GLY A 11 -31.39 1.65 8.02
N GLN A 12 -31.30 1.11 6.81
CA GLN A 12 -31.95 -0.14 6.42
C GLN A 12 -30.92 -1.27 6.33
N ASP A 13 -31.35 -2.48 6.73
CA ASP A 13 -30.51 -3.67 6.59
C ASP A 13 -30.38 -4.04 5.09
N THR A 14 -29.17 -3.91 4.56
CA THR A 14 -28.84 -4.39 3.21
C THR A 14 -28.21 -5.76 3.29
N ARG A 15 -28.67 -6.68 2.46
CA ARG A 15 -28.08 -8.02 2.32
C ARG A 15 -27.17 -8.02 1.09
N LEU A 16 -25.88 -8.19 1.32
CA LEU A 16 -24.92 -8.42 0.24
C LEU A 16 -24.93 -9.91 -0.11
N ALA A 17 -24.99 -10.21 -1.40
CA ALA A 17 -24.87 -11.57 -1.91
C ALA A 17 -23.60 -11.66 -2.77
N PRO A 18 -22.58 -12.44 -2.37
CA PRO A 18 -21.40 -12.62 -3.18
C PRO A 18 -21.76 -13.32 -4.49
N ILE A 19 -21.40 -12.68 -5.61
CA ILE A 19 -21.59 -13.23 -6.95
C ILE A 19 -20.38 -14.10 -7.27
N CYS A 20 -20.63 -15.25 -7.91
CA CYS A 20 -19.56 -16.10 -8.40
C CYS A 20 -18.78 -15.37 -9.50
N PRO A 21 -17.46 -15.13 -9.33
CA PRO A 21 -16.69 -14.41 -10.33
C PRO A 21 -16.48 -15.15 -11.65
N SER A 22 -16.77 -16.46 -11.71
CA SER A 22 -16.79 -17.21 -12.98
C SER A 22 -18.12 -17.08 -13.76
N PHE A 23 -19.06 -16.26 -13.29
CA PHE A 23 -20.32 -16.05 -13.98
C PHE A 23 -20.17 -14.98 -15.08
N THR A 24 -20.23 -15.40 -16.32
CA THR A 24 -19.97 -14.55 -17.51
C THR A 24 -20.82 -13.28 -17.55
N ARG A 25 -22.10 -13.38 -17.15
CA ARG A 25 -22.98 -12.20 -17.11
C ARG A 25 -22.50 -11.14 -16.10
N TRP A 26 -21.85 -11.57 -15.02
CA TRP A 26 -21.22 -10.65 -14.07
C TRP A 26 -20.05 -9.89 -14.73
N HIS A 27 -19.22 -10.57 -15.51
CA HIS A 27 -18.15 -9.93 -16.26
C HIS A 27 -18.67 -8.86 -17.22
N GLU A 28 -19.78 -9.15 -17.92
CA GLU A 28 -20.43 -8.19 -18.83
C GLU A 28 -20.92 -6.95 -18.08
N ILE A 29 -21.57 -7.14 -16.92
CA ILE A 29 -22.08 -6.03 -16.10
C ILE A 29 -20.94 -5.13 -15.64
N ILE A 30 -19.87 -5.71 -15.11
CA ILE A 30 -18.72 -4.92 -14.64
C ILE A 30 -18.02 -4.21 -15.79
N ASP A 31 -17.88 -4.88 -16.94
CA ASP A 31 -17.31 -4.27 -18.15
C ASP A 31 -18.18 -3.09 -18.65
N ASP A 32 -19.49 -3.25 -18.67
CA ASP A 32 -20.42 -2.19 -19.07
C ASP A 32 -20.36 -0.98 -18.12
N VAL A 33 -20.28 -1.24 -16.80
CA VAL A 33 -20.11 -0.17 -15.79
C VAL A 33 -18.78 0.57 -16.00
N ALA A 34 -17.69 -0.17 -16.17
CA ALA A 34 -16.38 0.42 -16.39
C ALA A 34 -16.35 1.28 -17.67
N ARG A 35 -16.95 0.80 -18.76
CA ARG A 35 -17.08 1.56 -20.01
C ARG A 35 -17.89 2.85 -19.84
N GLY A 36 -19.02 2.76 -19.10
CA GLY A 36 -19.83 3.94 -18.82
C GLY A 36 -19.06 4.98 -18.03
N MET A 37 -18.34 4.58 -16.99
CA MET A 37 -17.52 5.49 -16.20
C MET A 37 -16.44 6.17 -17.05
N GLU A 38 -15.72 5.42 -17.90
CA GLU A 38 -14.68 5.92 -18.78
C GLU A 38 -15.21 6.86 -19.87
N ALA A 39 -16.44 6.63 -20.35
CA ALA A 39 -17.06 7.45 -21.39
C ALA A 39 -17.67 8.74 -20.84
N ASP A 40 -18.27 8.68 -19.66
CA ASP A 40 -19.12 9.75 -19.13
C ASP A 40 -18.41 10.65 -18.12
N LEU A 41 -17.26 10.20 -17.56
CA LEU A 41 -16.55 10.89 -16.50
C LEU A 41 -15.09 11.23 -16.90
N PRO A 42 -14.57 12.42 -16.52
CA PRO A 42 -13.17 12.77 -16.72
C PRO A 42 -12.30 12.10 -15.66
N ILE A 43 -12.11 10.79 -15.77
CA ILE A 43 -11.34 9.98 -14.82
C ILE A 43 -10.12 9.34 -15.48
N ASP A 44 -9.03 9.24 -14.70
CA ASP A 44 -7.79 8.60 -15.13
C ASP A 44 -7.70 7.14 -14.73
N GLY A 45 -8.69 6.61 -13.97
CA GLY A 45 -8.69 5.23 -13.55
C GLY A 45 -9.92 4.80 -12.78
N ILE A 46 -10.01 3.48 -12.51
CA ILE A 46 -11.13 2.87 -11.82
C ILE A 46 -10.62 2.03 -10.65
N TYR A 47 -11.26 2.19 -9.50
CA TYR A 47 -11.07 1.35 -8.34
C TYR A 47 -12.14 0.24 -8.33
N PHE A 48 -11.69 -1.00 -8.53
CA PHE A 48 -12.52 -2.20 -8.47
C PHE A 48 -12.52 -2.73 -7.03
N ASP A 49 -13.53 -2.33 -6.29
CA ASP A 49 -13.64 -2.62 -4.88
C ASP A 49 -13.77 -4.13 -4.58
N GLN A 50 -13.29 -4.57 -3.42
CA GLN A 50 -13.49 -5.90 -2.85
C GLN A 50 -12.77 -7.08 -3.55
N VAL A 51 -12.24 -6.97 -4.76
CA VAL A 51 -11.73 -8.13 -5.51
C VAL A 51 -10.59 -8.84 -4.79
N ALA A 52 -9.59 -8.09 -4.30
CA ALA A 52 -8.46 -8.66 -3.58
C ALA A 52 -8.67 -8.74 -2.06
N ALA A 53 -9.75 -8.13 -1.53
CA ALA A 53 -10.03 -8.05 -0.09
C ALA A 53 -10.92 -9.17 0.44
N VAL A 54 -11.84 -9.67 -0.39
CA VAL A 54 -12.84 -10.64 0.09
C VAL A 54 -12.35 -12.07 -0.02
N PRO A 55 -12.62 -12.91 0.98
CA PRO A 55 -12.34 -14.34 0.89
C PRO A 55 -13.23 -15.01 -0.16
N SER A 56 -12.72 -16.08 -0.75
CA SER A 56 -13.52 -16.88 -1.69
C SER A 56 -14.72 -17.54 -1.02
N TYR A 57 -15.89 -17.45 -1.67
CA TYR A 57 -17.11 -18.10 -1.22
C TYR A 57 -17.40 -19.34 -2.05
N PRO A 58 -17.67 -20.51 -1.45
CA PRO A 58 -17.99 -21.73 -2.18
C PRO A 58 -19.22 -21.57 -3.08
N CYS A 59 -19.04 -21.66 -4.39
CA CYS A 59 -20.13 -21.69 -5.33
C CYS A 59 -20.50 -23.13 -5.68
N ARG A 60 -21.76 -23.50 -5.46
CA ARG A 60 -22.30 -24.84 -5.71
C ARG A 60 -23.31 -24.87 -6.86
N ASN A 61 -23.32 -23.84 -7.70
CA ASN A 61 -24.23 -23.79 -8.83
C ASN A 61 -23.74 -24.73 -9.94
N PRO A 62 -24.50 -25.80 -10.27
CA PRO A 62 -24.08 -26.77 -11.28
C PRO A 62 -24.14 -26.23 -12.73
N LYS A 63 -24.72 -25.04 -12.93
CA LYS A 63 -24.77 -24.38 -14.23
C LYS A 63 -23.55 -23.52 -14.55
N HIS A 64 -22.64 -23.37 -13.59
CA HIS A 64 -21.37 -22.66 -13.81
C HIS A 64 -20.32 -23.62 -14.38
N THR A 65 -19.32 -23.04 -15.04
CA THR A 65 -18.30 -23.81 -15.78
C THR A 65 -17.17 -24.36 -14.90
N HIS A 66 -17.23 -24.14 -13.58
CA HIS A 66 -16.24 -24.62 -12.61
C HIS A 66 -16.77 -25.77 -11.75
N LEU A 67 -15.89 -26.48 -11.08
CA LEU A 67 -16.27 -27.52 -10.12
C LEU A 67 -17.03 -26.90 -8.94
N PRO A 68 -18.21 -27.47 -8.55
CA PRO A 68 -18.98 -26.98 -7.42
C PRO A 68 -18.20 -27.07 -6.10
N GLY A 69 -18.09 -25.93 -5.42
CA GLY A 69 -17.59 -25.87 -4.03
C GLY A 69 -16.07 -25.84 -3.86
N GLY A 70 -15.26 -25.83 -4.92
CA GLY A 70 -13.81 -25.82 -4.79
C GLY A 70 -13.05 -25.43 -6.05
N GLY A 71 -11.72 -25.47 -5.96
CA GLY A 71 -10.80 -25.12 -7.03
C GLY A 71 -10.47 -23.63 -7.12
N SER A 72 -9.79 -23.23 -8.18
CA SER A 72 -9.31 -21.88 -8.44
C SER A 72 -10.35 -20.93 -9.06
N TYR A 73 -11.60 -21.36 -9.20
CA TYR A 73 -12.64 -20.63 -9.94
C TYR A 73 -12.83 -19.18 -9.49
N TRP A 74 -12.54 -18.88 -8.22
CA TRP A 74 -12.69 -17.53 -7.67
C TRP A 74 -11.63 -16.58 -8.25
N SER A 75 -10.35 -16.93 -8.12
CA SER A 75 -9.26 -16.15 -8.67
C SER A 75 -9.24 -16.19 -10.21
N ASP A 76 -9.53 -17.35 -10.80
CA ASP A 76 -9.61 -17.47 -12.27
C ASP A 76 -10.72 -16.62 -12.85
N GLY A 77 -11.89 -16.61 -12.21
CA GLY A 77 -13.02 -15.79 -12.65
C GLY A 77 -12.71 -14.30 -12.65
N TYR A 78 -12.09 -13.79 -11.58
CA TYR A 78 -11.68 -12.39 -11.55
C TYR A 78 -10.55 -12.08 -12.54
N ARG A 79 -9.57 -12.98 -12.70
CA ARG A 79 -8.53 -12.79 -13.72
C ARG A 79 -9.11 -12.70 -15.13
N MET A 80 -10.00 -13.64 -15.50
CA MET A 80 -10.70 -13.63 -16.81
C MET A 80 -11.52 -12.36 -17.01
N MET A 81 -12.22 -11.89 -15.98
CA MET A 81 -12.95 -10.63 -16.03
C MET A 81 -12.00 -9.45 -16.33
N MET A 82 -10.91 -9.35 -15.57
CA MET A 82 -9.96 -8.25 -15.72
C MET A 82 -9.13 -8.35 -17.01
N GLU A 83 -8.82 -9.54 -17.52
CA GLU A 83 -8.19 -9.70 -18.83
C GLU A 83 -9.03 -9.07 -19.93
N LYS A 84 -10.36 -9.30 -19.93
CA LYS A 84 -11.29 -8.69 -20.88
C LYS A 84 -11.34 -7.17 -20.74
N ILE A 85 -11.39 -6.66 -19.51
CA ILE A 85 -11.46 -5.23 -19.23
C ILE A 85 -10.12 -4.56 -19.59
N ASN A 86 -8.98 -5.15 -19.21
CA ASN A 86 -7.65 -4.64 -19.52
C ASN A 86 -7.34 -4.62 -21.03
N ALA A 87 -7.91 -5.53 -21.81
CA ALA A 87 -7.71 -5.57 -23.27
C ALA A 87 -8.17 -4.28 -23.99
N ARG A 88 -9.04 -3.48 -23.33
CA ARG A 88 -9.54 -2.21 -23.86
C ARG A 88 -9.18 -1.00 -23.00
N LYS A 89 -8.39 -1.21 -21.93
CA LYS A 89 -8.00 -0.14 -21.00
C LYS A 89 -7.39 1.03 -21.78
N PRO A 90 -7.83 2.27 -21.55
CA PRO A 90 -7.19 3.43 -22.12
C PRO A 90 -5.70 3.49 -21.75
N LYS A 91 -4.86 3.98 -22.66
CA LYS A 91 -3.39 3.91 -22.54
C LYS A 91 -2.85 4.51 -21.24
N ASP A 92 -3.43 5.61 -20.80
CA ASP A 92 -2.96 6.36 -19.64
C ASP A 92 -3.88 6.19 -18.41
N SER A 93 -4.68 5.11 -18.39
CA SER A 93 -5.58 4.79 -17.27
C SER A 93 -4.98 3.79 -16.29
N PHE A 94 -5.46 3.86 -15.02
CA PHE A 94 -5.06 2.97 -13.93
C PHE A 94 -6.23 2.18 -13.40
N TYR A 95 -6.01 0.89 -13.12
CA TYR A 95 -6.99 0.06 -12.45
C TYR A 95 -6.44 -0.45 -11.13
N PHE A 96 -7.19 -0.23 -10.06
CA PHE A 96 -6.82 -0.59 -8.71
C PHE A 96 -7.85 -1.52 -8.07
N SER A 97 -7.45 -2.24 -7.03
CA SER A 97 -8.36 -2.99 -6.19
C SER A 97 -8.09 -2.79 -4.71
N GLU A 98 -9.08 -3.16 -3.89
CA GLU A 98 -8.97 -3.14 -2.44
C GLU A 98 -8.07 -4.27 -1.94
N SER A 99 -7.22 -3.93 -0.96
CA SER A 99 -6.23 -4.84 -0.39
C SER A 99 -5.23 -5.39 -1.44
N ASN A 100 -4.27 -6.17 -1.01
CA ASN A 100 -3.24 -6.73 -1.87
C ASN A 100 -3.34 -8.25 -1.92
N ALA A 101 -3.29 -8.80 -3.13
CA ALA A 101 -3.27 -10.24 -3.33
C ALA A 101 -2.43 -10.63 -4.55
N GLU A 102 -1.48 -11.52 -4.34
CA GLU A 102 -0.56 -12.00 -5.38
C GLU A 102 -1.28 -12.59 -6.59
N ALA A 103 -2.42 -13.24 -6.37
CA ALA A 103 -3.23 -13.82 -7.45
C ALA A 103 -3.66 -12.81 -8.51
N TYR A 104 -3.66 -11.53 -8.20
CA TYR A 104 -4.17 -10.45 -9.05
C TYR A 104 -3.13 -9.41 -9.46
N VAL A 105 -1.85 -9.59 -9.15
CA VAL A 105 -0.78 -8.64 -9.49
C VAL A 105 -0.74 -8.31 -10.99
N LYS A 106 -1.05 -9.29 -11.86
CA LYS A 106 -1.12 -9.06 -13.30
C LYS A 106 -2.43 -8.42 -13.79
N SER A 107 -3.43 -8.33 -12.92
CA SER A 107 -4.76 -7.86 -13.28
C SER A 107 -4.98 -6.38 -13.00
N TYR A 108 -4.17 -5.80 -12.12
CA TYR A 108 -4.29 -4.42 -11.66
C TYR A 108 -2.95 -3.69 -11.73
N ASP A 109 -3.01 -2.37 -11.81
CA ASP A 109 -1.84 -1.49 -11.77
C ASP A 109 -1.44 -1.16 -10.31
N GLY A 110 -2.37 -1.35 -9.37
CA GLY A 110 -2.11 -1.08 -7.97
C GLY A 110 -3.14 -1.65 -7.01
N PHE A 111 -2.80 -1.60 -5.74
CA PHE A 111 -3.65 -2.03 -4.63
C PHE A 111 -3.71 -0.99 -3.53
N LEU A 112 -4.88 -0.86 -2.92
CA LEU A 112 -5.04 -0.18 -1.64
C LEU A 112 -4.61 -1.15 -0.52
N THR A 113 -3.46 -0.91 0.08
CA THR A 113 -2.79 -1.86 0.99
C THR A 113 -3.20 -1.67 2.47
N TRP A 114 -4.44 -1.29 2.73
CA TRP A 114 -4.93 -0.86 4.03
C TRP A 114 -4.98 -1.94 5.12
N VAL A 115 -5.09 -3.21 4.75
CA VAL A 115 -5.09 -4.34 5.69
C VAL A 115 -3.69 -4.81 6.05
N TRP A 116 -2.70 -4.04 5.69
CA TRP A 116 -1.34 -4.42 5.91
C TRP A 116 -0.97 -4.36 7.38
N THR A 117 -0.15 -5.29 7.74
CA THR A 117 0.35 -5.51 9.06
C THR A 117 1.08 -4.30 9.64
N MET A 118 1.15 -4.23 10.92
CA MET A 118 1.57 -3.08 11.68
C MET A 118 2.58 -3.50 12.74
N GLY A 119 3.52 -2.64 13.02
CA GLY A 119 4.52 -2.90 14.04
C GLY A 119 5.76 -3.58 13.47
N ASP A 120 6.17 -4.70 14.07
CA ASP A 120 7.41 -5.39 13.71
C ASP A 120 7.30 -6.37 12.53
N ASP A 121 6.25 -6.23 11.73
CA ASP A 121 6.02 -7.13 10.61
C ASP A 121 7.02 -6.91 9.47
N VAL A 122 7.38 -8.00 8.81
CA VAL A 122 8.23 -7.97 7.63
C VAL A 122 7.44 -7.38 6.46
N PRO A 123 7.90 -6.29 5.81
CA PRO A 123 7.21 -5.68 4.66
C PRO A 123 7.35 -6.55 3.39
N ALA A 124 6.88 -7.79 3.45
CA ALA A 124 7.11 -8.79 2.41
C ALA A 124 6.50 -8.40 1.06
N PHE A 125 5.30 -7.84 1.06
CA PHE A 125 4.65 -7.47 -0.19
C PHE A 125 5.41 -6.35 -0.94
N PRO A 126 5.81 -5.21 -0.33
CA PRO A 126 6.65 -4.24 -1.03
C PRO A 126 8.06 -4.76 -1.34
N ALA A 127 8.64 -5.56 -0.49
CA ALA A 127 9.95 -6.14 -0.78
C ALA A 127 9.97 -6.99 -2.05
N VAL A 128 8.82 -7.63 -2.39
CA VAL A 128 8.69 -8.48 -3.58
C VAL A 128 8.12 -7.72 -4.78
N TYR A 129 7.15 -6.83 -4.57
CA TYR A 129 6.35 -6.25 -5.66
C TYR A 129 6.56 -4.74 -5.88
N ALA A 130 7.38 -4.07 -5.08
CA ALA A 130 7.77 -2.69 -5.36
C ALA A 130 8.42 -2.57 -6.75
N GLY A 131 8.10 -1.50 -7.47
CA GLY A 131 8.54 -1.31 -8.85
C GLY A 131 7.71 -2.05 -9.91
N TYR A 132 6.92 -3.07 -9.51
CA TYR A 132 6.04 -3.82 -10.42
C TYR A 132 4.58 -3.42 -10.31
N ILE A 133 4.15 -2.99 -9.12
CA ILE A 133 2.78 -2.60 -8.85
C ILE A 133 2.74 -1.41 -7.90
N GLN A 134 1.81 -0.49 -8.13
CA GLN A 134 1.62 0.64 -7.24
C GLN A 134 0.88 0.21 -5.97
N MET A 135 1.35 0.70 -4.84
CA MET A 135 0.71 0.50 -3.55
C MET A 135 0.15 1.84 -3.07
N LEU A 136 -1.14 1.85 -2.78
CA LEU A 136 -1.81 2.98 -2.15
C LEU A 136 -1.80 2.77 -0.65
N GLY A 137 -1.79 3.87 0.07
CA GLY A 137 -1.60 3.93 1.48
C GLY A 137 -2.63 3.21 2.35
N ARG A 138 -2.51 3.46 3.63
CA ARG A 138 -3.23 2.78 4.70
C ARG A 138 -4.30 3.70 5.27
N TYR A 139 -5.34 3.11 5.82
CA TYR A 139 -6.40 3.87 6.45
C TYR A 139 -5.94 4.48 7.78
N THR A 140 -5.83 5.79 7.85
CA THR A 140 -5.40 6.53 9.04
C THR A 140 -6.53 7.13 9.86
N ASP A 141 -7.77 6.88 9.46
CA ASP A 141 -9.00 7.44 10.03
C ASP A 141 -9.86 6.39 10.80
N GLY A 142 -11.12 6.65 10.96
CA GLY A 142 -12.07 5.78 11.64
C GLY A 142 -11.99 5.90 13.16
N ALA A 143 -12.03 4.79 13.89
CA ALA A 143 -12.01 4.75 15.35
C ALA A 143 -10.70 5.29 15.97
N LYS A 144 -9.66 5.47 15.15
CA LYS A 144 -8.34 5.95 15.55
C LYS A 144 -8.04 7.35 15.04
N ARG A 145 -9.06 8.06 14.57
CA ARG A 145 -8.93 9.38 13.93
C ARG A 145 -8.20 10.42 14.78
N ASP A 146 -8.35 10.37 16.08
CA ASP A 146 -7.78 11.35 17.00
C ASP A 146 -6.42 10.89 17.58
N ASP A 147 -5.87 9.78 17.12
CA ASP A 147 -4.57 9.25 17.53
C ASP A 147 -3.46 9.77 16.62
N ASP A 148 -2.73 10.79 17.08
CA ASP A 148 -1.67 11.41 16.32
C ASP A 148 -0.43 10.51 16.15
N ASP A 149 -0.13 9.67 17.12
CA ASP A 149 0.99 8.72 17.02
C ASP A 149 0.69 7.66 15.97
N TYR A 150 -0.53 7.14 15.98
CA TYR A 150 -1.02 6.22 14.96
C TYR A 150 -0.95 6.83 13.55
N PHE A 151 -1.42 8.07 13.41
CA PHE A 151 -1.37 8.81 12.14
C PHE A 151 0.06 8.95 11.61
N ARG A 152 0.98 9.46 12.45
CA ARG A 152 2.38 9.66 12.04
C ARG A 152 3.09 8.36 11.72
N TYR A 153 2.85 7.32 12.52
CA TYR A 153 3.46 6.02 12.32
C TYR A 153 3.08 5.40 10.97
N HIS A 154 1.78 5.39 10.64
CA HIS A 154 1.30 4.82 9.39
C HIS A 154 1.85 5.56 8.17
N LEU A 155 1.84 6.88 8.19
CA LEU A 155 2.40 7.66 7.08
C LEU A 155 3.92 7.49 6.93
N ALA A 156 4.64 7.37 8.05
CA ALA A 156 6.07 7.08 8.01
C ALA A 156 6.34 5.70 7.38
N GLU A 157 5.58 4.67 7.76
CA GLU A 157 5.69 3.35 7.14
C GLU A 157 5.31 3.38 5.64
N GLU A 158 4.27 4.12 5.26
CA GLU A 158 3.92 4.29 3.84
C GLU A 158 5.10 4.86 3.04
N LEU A 159 5.77 5.90 3.57
CA LEU A 159 6.93 6.46 2.91
C LEU A 159 8.06 5.43 2.78
N VAL A 160 8.49 4.83 3.91
CA VAL A 160 9.68 3.96 3.91
C VAL A 160 9.44 2.64 3.15
N PHE A 161 8.18 2.24 2.97
CA PHE A 161 7.79 1.08 2.16
C PHE A 161 7.37 1.44 0.73
N GLY A 162 7.52 2.72 0.32
CA GLY A 162 7.32 3.18 -1.05
C GLY A 162 5.86 3.30 -1.49
N GLN A 163 4.92 3.32 -0.56
CA GLN A 163 3.50 3.48 -0.87
C GLN A 163 3.16 4.92 -1.29
N GLN A 164 2.08 5.09 -2.04
CA GLN A 164 1.45 6.40 -2.20
C GLN A 164 0.82 6.79 -0.86
N LEU A 165 1.14 7.99 -0.36
CA LEU A 165 0.66 8.46 0.93
C LEU A 165 -0.85 8.71 0.90
N GLY A 166 -1.57 8.13 1.80
CA GLY A 166 -3.03 8.13 1.90
C GLY A 166 -3.48 6.75 2.38
N TRP A 167 -4.62 6.53 2.57
CA TRP A 167 -5.99 6.95 2.46
C TRP A 167 -6.35 7.96 3.57
N LEU A 168 -6.40 9.23 3.25
CA LEU A 168 -6.60 10.31 4.20
C LEU A 168 -8.03 10.85 4.10
N ASN A 169 -8.63 11.15 5.25
CA ASN A 169 -9.85 11.92 5.29
C ASN A 169 -9.52 13.42 5.16
N ALA A 170 -10.39 14.17 4.49
CA ALA A 170 -10.23 15.61 4.32
C ALA A 170 -10.12 16.39 5.66
N HIS A 171 -10.57 15.82 6.77
CA HIS A 171 -10.42 16.45 8.09
C HIS A 171 -8.97 16.69 8.52
N VAL A 172 -8.00 16.00 7.93
CA VAL A 172 -6.57 16.20 8.22
C VAL A 172 -6.16 17.66 8.03
N ILE A 173 -6.77 18.38 7.07
CA ILE A 173 -6.47 19.81 6.79
C ILE A 173 -6.74 20.74 7.98
N TYR A 174 -7.54 20.34 8.93
CA TYR A 174 -7.84 21.12 10.13
C TYR A 174 -6.87 20.87 11.29
N ASN A 175 -5.91 19.96 11.13
CA ASN A 175 -4.85 19.69 12.10
C ASN A 175 -3.50 20.14 11.51
N GLU A 176 -3.05 21.31 11.92
CA GLU A 176 -1.83 21.94 11.38
C GLU A 176 -0.58 21.06 11.58
N GLU A 177 -0.44 20.41 12.74
CA GLU A 177 0.69 19.56 13.04
C GLU A 177 0.73 18.33 12.12
N ARG A 178 -0.43 17.67 11.90
CA ARG A 178 -0.55 16.57 10.94
C ARG A 178 -0.22 17.01 9.53
N MET A 179 -0.69 18.18 9.13
CA MET A 179 -0.42 18.73 7.79
C MET A 179 1.06 19.03 7.59
N GLN A 180 1.72 19.65 8.56
CA GLN A 180 3.16 19.92 8.49
C GLN A 180 3.99 18.63 8.41
N PHE A 181 3.60 17.58 9.13
CA PHE A 181 4.27 16.29 9.04
C PHE A 181 4.01 15.62 7.69
N LEU A 182 2.76 15.57 7.25
CA LEU A 182 2.37 15.03 5.94
C LEU A 182 3.11 15.73 4.78
N GLU A 183 3.22 17.06 4.83
CA GLU A 183 3.93 17.84 3.82
C GLU A 183 5.39 17.41 3.66
N LYS A 184 6.11 17.18 4.76
CA LYS A 184 7.50 16.68 4.73
C LYS A 184 7.59 15.32 4.03
N LEU A 185 6.65 14.41 4.35
CA LEU A 185 6.62 13.08 3.72
C LEU A 185 6.26 13.17 2.23
N VAL A 186 5.29 14.00 1.86
CA VAL A 186 4.88 14.21 0.46
C VAL A 186 6.03 14.79 -0.36
N HIS A 187 6.72 15.83 0.14
CA HIS A 187 7.88 16.40 -0.54
C HIS A 187 9.00 15.37 -0.70
N THR A 188 9.25 14.58 0.33
CA THR A 188 10.25 13.50 0.25
C THR A 188 9.84 12.46 -0.79
N ARG A 189 8.59 11.98 -0.73
CA ARG A 189 8.07 11.00 -1.70
C ARG A 189 8.15 11.53 -3.14
N TYR A 190 7.79 12.79 -3.35
CA TYR A 190 7.83 13.42 -4.67
C TYR A 190 9.27 13.52 -5.20
N ARG A 191 10.22 13.95 -4.36
CA ARG A 191 11.64 14.03 -4.73
C ARG A 191 12.22 12.68 -5.17
N TYR A 192 11.77 11.59 -4.56
CA TYR A 192 12.26 10.24 -4.85
C TYR A 192 11.26 9.38 -5.63
N THR A 193 10.34 10.01 -6.37
CA THR A 193 9.30 9.30 -7.14
C THR A 193 9.88 8.25 -8.08
N GLU A 194 10.97 8.55 -8.79
CA GLU A 194 11.60 7.60 -9.70
C GLU A 194 12.14 6.39 -8.97
N LEU A 195 12.79 6.59 -7.81
CA LEU A 195 13.31 5.51 -6.97
C LEU A 195 12.20 4.58 -6.50
N PHE A 196 11.09 5.13 -6.00
CA PHE A 196 9.95 4.33 -5.53
C PHE A 196 9.18 3.62 -6.66
N ASN A 197 9.28 4.11 -7.89
CA ASN A 197 8.58 3.51 -9.04
C ASN A 197 9.43 2.51 -9.83
N ARG A 198 10.77 2.59 -9.73
CA ARG A 198 11.72 1.81 -10.54
C ARG A 198 12.79 1.11 -9.74
N GLY A 199 12.81 1.30 -8.46
CA GLY A 199 13.72 0.64 -7.55
C GLY A 199 13.01 -0.44 -6.75
N HIS A 200 13.76 -1.06 -5.89
CA HIS A 200 13.25 -2.08 -4.97
C HIS A 200 13.63 -1.78 -3.52
N LEU A 201 12.79 -2.27 -2.62
CA LEU A 201 13.02 -2.18 -1.18
C LEU A 201 14.05 -3.25 -0.78
N LEU A 202 15.14 -2.80 -0.17
CA LEU A 202 16.15 -3.67 0.42
C LEU A 202 15.76 -4.06 1.85
N ARG A 203 16.52 -4.98 2.42
CA ARG A 203 16.38 -5.31 3.84
C ARG A 203 16.45 -4.04 4.70
N PRO A 204 15.41 -3.74 5.50
CA PRO A 204 15.45 -2.58 6.38
C PRO A 204 16.60 -2.68 7.38
N PRO A 205 17.27 -1.57 7.72
CA PRO A 205 18.32 -1.55 8.72
C PRO A 205 17.76 -1.81 10.11
N HIS A 206 18.61 -2.27 11.01
CA HIS A 206 18.26 -2.28 12.43
C HIS A 206 18.52 -0.90 13.04
N VAL A 207 17.53 -0.38 13.76
CA VAL A 207 17.59 0.95 14.37
C VAL A 207 17.53 0.83 15.88
N GLU A 208 18.55 1.36 16.55
CA GLU A 208 18.56 1.62 18.00
C GLU A 208 18.37 3.12 18.22
N THR A 209 17.53 3.51 19.15
CA THR A 209 17.18 4.92 19.37
C THR A 209 17.07 5.27 20.84
N SER A 210 17.36 6.54 21.16
CA SER A 210 17.25 7.10 22.51
C SER A 210 15.82 7.22 23.02
N ILE A 211 14.80 7.14 22.13
CA ILE A 211 13.39 7.27 22.49
C ILE A 211 12.69 5.90 22.48
N PRO A 212 11.85 5.61 23.49
CA PRO A 212 11.15 4.34 23.58
C PRO A 212 10.04 4.21 22.53
N SER A 213 9.66 2.98 22.22
CA SER A 213 8.42 2.72 21.47
C SER A 213 7.20 3.22 22.25
N VAL A 214 6.16 3.63 21.54
CA VAL A 214 4.87 4.04 22.09
C VAL A 214 3.81 3.01 21.75
N THR A 215 2.92 2.72 22.72
CA THR A 215 1.77 1.86 22.46
C THR A 215 0.52 2.72 22.45
N SER A 216 -0.13 2.79 21.30
CA SER A 216 -1.40 3.48 21.13
C SER A 216 -2.30 2.68 20.18
N SER A 217 -3.61 2.79 20.38
CA SER A 217 -4.62 2.07 19.58
C SER A 217 -4.40 0.56 19.50
N GLY A 218 -3.76 -0.02 20.52
CA GLY A 218 -3.46 -1.46 20.62
C GLY A 218 -2.26 -1.93 19.79
N ILE A 219 -1.45 -1.00 19.29
CA ILE A 219 -0.24 -1.28 18.49
C ILE A 219 0.96 -0.66 19.21
N THR A 220 2.06 -1.42 19.26
CA THR A 220 3.35 -0.89 19.70
C THR A 220 4.12 -0.40 18.48
N MET A 221 4.44 0.88 18.49
CA MET A 221 5.03 1.61 17.36
C MET A 221 6.41 2.08 17.71
N ARG A 222 7.38 1.78 16.85
CA ARG A 222 8.72 2.40 16.95
C ARG A 222 8.60 3.88 16.60
N GLN A 223 9.27 4.74 17.34
CA GLN A 223 9.23 6.18 17.06
C GLN A 223 10.23 6.63 16.00
N VAL A 224 11.16 5.76 15.61
CA VAL A 224 12.03 5.96 14.44
C VAL A 224 11.81 4.81 13.47
N VAL A 225 11.36 5.13 12.26
CA VAL A 225 11.04 4.19 11.18
C VAL A 225 12.04 4.39 10.05
N SER A 226 12.50 3.31 9.43
CA SER A 226 13.50 3.41 8.36
C SER A 226 13.26 2.39 7.24
N GLY A 227 13.75 2.74 6.04
CA GLY A 227 13.76 1.86 4.88
C GLY A 227 14.91 2.19 3.94
N VAL A 228 15.41 1.19 3.23
CA VAL A 228 16.47 1.35 2.23
C VAL A 228 15.94 0.95 0.88
N TRP A 229 16.14 1.82 -0.10
CA TRP A 229 15.74 1.61 -1.47
C TRP A 229 16.93 1.69 -2.41
N GLN A 230 16.90 0.89 -3.47
CA GLN A 230 17.95 0.91 -4.48
C GLN A 230 17.32 0.91 -5.87
N MET A 231 17.90 1.70 -6.78
CA MET A 231 17.50 1.67 -8.20
C MET A 231 17.88 0.34 -8.83
N ASP A 232 17.02 -0.18 -9.72
CA ASP A 232 17.28 -1.42 -10.47
C ASP A 232 18.34 -1.24 -11.56
N GLN A 233 18.53 0.01 -12.01
CA GLN A 233 19.48 0.33 -13.06
C GLN A 233 20.53 1.30 -12.54
N PRO A 234 21.80 1.11 -12.91
CA PRO A 234 22.85 2.01 -12.51
C PRO A 234 22.70 3.39 -13.17
N ALA A 235 23.13 4.42 -12.48
CA ALA A 235 23.31 5.75 -13.04
C ALA A 235 24.41 5.78 -14.12
N ALA A 236 24.59 6.92 -14.79
CA ALA A 236 25.57 7.08 -15.86
C ALA A 236 27.02 6.82 -15.43
N ASP A 237 27.32 6.96 -14.14
CA ASP A 237 28.60 6.66 -13.53
C ASP A 237 28.82 5.18 -13.17
N GLY A 238 27.81 4.33 -13.44
CA GLY A 238 27.84 2.90 -13.15
C GLY A 238 27.46 2.51 -11.72
N HIS A 239 27.13 3.47 -10.85
CA HIS A 239 26.71 3.20 -9.48
C HIS A 239 25.18 3.04 -9.38
N LEU A 240 24.74 2.07 -8.57
CA LEU A 240 23.32 1.92 -8.20
C LEU A 240 23.01 2.93 -7.10
N LYS A 241 22.13 3.89 -7.39
CA LYS A 241 21.66 4.85 -6.40
C LYS A 241 20.93 4.09 -5.28
N THR A 242 21.46 4.17 -4.07
CA THR A 242 20.89 3.58 -2.87
C THR A 242 20.55 4.69 -1.88
N VAL A 243 19.35 4.66 -1.33
CA VAL A 243 18.84 5.72 -0.46
C VAL A 243 18.25 5.13 0.81
N LEU A 244 18.74 5.61 1.94
CA LEU A 244 18.18 5.35 3.26
C LEU A 244 17.24 6.49 3.63
N PHE A 245 16.01 6.14 3.98
CA PHE A 245 15.03 7.04 4.58
C PHE A 245 14.91 6.74 6.07
N VAL A 246 14.93 7.77 6.90
CA VAL A 246 14.76 7.67 8.35
C VAL A 246 13.76 8.70 8.80
N VAL A 247 12.70 8.28 9.46
CA VAL A 247 11.60 9.14 9.90
C VAL A 247 11.50 9.10 11.42
N ASN A 248 11.68 10.24 12.06
CA ASN A 248 11.34 10.41 13.46
C ASN A 248 9.88 10.87 13.56
N ILE A 249 9.00 10.01 14.06
CA ILE A 249 7.58 10.33 14.27
C ILE A 249 7.30 10.99 15.61
N SER A 250 8.29 11.01 16.51
CA SER A 250 8.16 11.59 17.86
C SER A 250 8.13 13.11 17.81
N LYS A 251 7.49 13.71 18.81
CA LYS A 251 7.58 15.15 19.09
C LYS A 251 8.86 15.55 19.82
N GLU A 252 9.68 14.58 20.17
CA GLU A 252 11.00 14.78 20.79
C GLU A 252 12.12 14.51 19.79
N PRO A 253 13.28 15.16 19.93
CA PRO A 253 14.46 14.82 19.18
C PRO A 253 14.93 13.41 19.54
N ALA A 254 15.53 12.71 18.59
CA ALA A 254 16.03 11.37 18.79
C ALA A 254 17.45 11.21 18.26
N ASP A 255 18.32 10.58 19.06
CA ASP A 255 19.55 10.03 18.54
C ASP A 255 19.31 8.60 18.10
N ALA A 256 19.73 8.27 16.89
CA ALA A 256 19.53 6.97 16.27
C ALA A 256 20.87 6.38 15.81
N GLU A 257 21.13 5.15 16.23
CA GLU A 257 22.20 4.31 15.69
C GLU A 257 21.59 3.33 14.69
N ILE A 258 22.05 3.39 13.44
CA ILE A 258 21.45 2.65 12.32
C ILE A 258 22.47 1.67 11.78
N HIS A 259 22.17 0.38 11.93
CA HIS A 259 23.01 -0.72 11.47
C HIS A 259 22.60 -1.15 10.07
N LEU A 260 23.45 -0.86 9.09
CA LEU A 260 23.27 -1.15 7.67
C LEU A 260 23.83 -2.52 7.30
N PHE A 261 23.44 -3.04 6.15
CA PHE A 261 23.92 -4.30 5.59
C PHE A 261 24.64 -4.10 4.25
N PRO A 262 25.84 -3.41 4.20
CA PRO A 262 26.48 -3.00 2.95
C PRO A 262 26.73 -4.14 1.96
N LYS A 263 27.09 -5.33 2.49
CA LYS A 263 27.31 -6.53 1.65
C LYS A 263 26.04 -7.03 0.97
N GLU A 264 24.90 -6.95 1.67
CA GLU A 264 23.60 -7.34 1.12
C GLU A 264 23.11 -6.29 0.12
N TYR A 265 23.39 -5.01 0.38
CA TYR A 265 23.04 -3.90 -0.52
C TYR A 265 23.96 -3.82 -1.75
N GLY A 266 25.11 -4.47 -1.73
CA GLY A 266 26.09 -4.39 -2.82
C GLY A 266 26.74 -3.02 -2.96
N ILE A 267 26.82 -2.22 -1.88
CA ILE A 267 27.37 -0.86 -1.88
C ILE A 267 28.52 -0.70 -0.88
N SER A 268 29.32 0.36 -1.07
CA SER A 268 30.32 0.79 -0.12
C SER A 268 29.73 1.87 0.79
N CYS A 269 29.34 1.48 1.99
CA CYS A 269 28.89 2.40 3.04
C CYS A 269 29.33 1.90 4.41
N PRO A 270 29.29 2.72 5.47
CA PRO A 270 29.55 2.28 6.83
C PRO A 270 28.56 1.18 7.27
N ASN A 271 29.00 0.26 8.14
CA ASN A 271 28.09 -0.71 8.75
C ASN A 271 27.12 -0.04 9.74
N THR A 272 27.54 1.08 10.32
CA THR A 272 26.74 1.82 11.31
C THR A 272 26.88 3.31 11.04
N ILE A 273 25.77 4.02 11.14
CA ILE A 273 25.72 5.48 11.11
C ILE A 273 24.96 6.00 12.33
N HIS A 274 25.29 7.21 12.76
CA HIS A 274 24.62 7.90 13.86
C HIS A 274 23.94 9.16 13.33
N LEU A 275 22.67 9.33 13.63
CA LEU A 275 21.88 10.48 13.22
C LEU A 275 21.23 11.13 14.44
N SER A 276 21.30 12.46 14.52
CA SER A 276 20.50 13.25 15.46
C SER A 276 19.29 13.80 14.71
N LEU A 277 18.13 13.23 15.00
CA LEU A 277 16.88 13.48 14.29
C LEU A 277 16.07 14.56 15.02
N GLN A 278 15.62 15.55 14.27
CA GLN A 278 14.69 16.54 14.80
C GLN A 278 13.31 15.93 15.04
N PRO A 279 12.44 16.53 15.89
CA PRO A 279 11.07 16.10 16.05
C PRO A 279 10.31 16.08 14.72
N MET A 280 9.52 15.04 14.49
CA MET A 280 8.67 14.89 13.29
C MET A 280 9.44 15.24 12.00
N SER A 281 10.61 14.63 11.82
CA SER A 281 11.51 14.89 10.70
C SER A 281 11.69 13.65 9.79
N VAL A 282 12.12 13.95 8.58
CA VAL A 282 12.60 12.94 7.61
C VAL A 282 14.04 13.26 7.28
N GLU A 283 14.92 12.31 7.51
CA GLU A 283 16.32 12.36 7.09
C GLU A 283 16.55 11.37 5.95
N VAL A 284 17.37 11.79 4.98
CA VAL A 284 17.68 10.99 3.79
C VAL A 284 19.17 10.95 3.59
N VAL A 285 19.71 9.74 3.46
CA VAL A 285 21.13 9.51 3.17
C VAL A 285 21.26 8.77 1.84
N GLU A 286 22.00 9.36 0.90
CA GLU A 286 22.25 8.78 -0.42
C GLU A 286 23.67 8.17 -0.49
N TYR A 287 23.76 6.99 -1.11
CA TYR A 287 25.00 6.24 -1.32
C TYR A 287 25.21 5.94 -2.80
#